data_cc3361adf206a6caeaa578d684acb69a
#
_entry.id   cc3361adf206a6caeaa578d684acb69a
#
_cell.length_a   1.000
_cell.length_b   1.000
_cell.length_c   1.000
_cell.angle_alpha   90.00
_cell.angle_beta   90.00
_cell.angle_gamma   90.00
#
_symmetry.space_group_name_H-M   'P 1'
#
loop_
_entity.id
_entity.type
_entity.pdbx_description
1 polymer ?
#
loop_
_entity_poly.entity_id
_entity_poly.type
_entity_poly.pdbx_seq_one_letter_code
_entity_poly.pdbx_strand_id
1 'polypeptide(L)'
;MIIIFDSKIQKVPIKAWVDSPGEIEPGAMEQALNLSRLPFVVKHVALMPDVHEGYGMPIGGVIAARGSVIPNAVGVDIGCGIIASVLDAPAKLIREVKTGSGTLVQALTGSIMRAIPLGFDHRKHPIDLDLSPTAEMCQVKPLCKEWEDAPYQCGTLGGGNHFIELQEDASTGELVIMVHSGSRNFGYKVAETFNKFAKELNQQMRSEVPASWQLAYLPLDHKLGQLYLKWMDLALKFAAKNRSTIMEIVTEIVQDGLSKYASVTANVKQVIQCHHNYASIERHFGEEVVVHRKGAIRARRGESGIIPGAMGSRSYFVEGLGNPESFESASHGAGRIMSRNEAKRKFTVDQMMDELSRRNVVLGTPKKQAVVDEFTHAYKKIEDVLSKESDLVAPVRTLHPIAVIKG
;
A
#
# COMPACT_ATOMS: atom_id res chain seq x y z
N MET A 1 -14.79 -17.86 -0.27
CA MET A 1 -15.45 -16.71 -0.93
C MET A 1 -16.97 -16.85 -0.82
N ILE A 2 -17.69 -15.76 -0.51
CA ILE A 2 -19.16 -15.66 -0.51
C ILE A 2 -19.64 -14.73 -1.62
N ILE A 3 -20.90 -14.89 -2.04
CA ILE A 3 -21.56 -14.03 -3.04
C ILE A 3 -22.74 -13.31 -2.38
N ILE A 4 -22.77 -11.99 -2.49
CA ILE A 4 -23.85 -11.14 -1.97
C ILE A 4 -24.54 -10.48 -3.16
N PHE A 5 -25.82 -10.79 -3.38
CA PHE A 5 -26.57 -10.27 -4.51
C PHE A 5 -28.07 -10.15 -4.22
N ASP A 6 -28.58 -8.94 -4.41
CA ASP A 6 -30.02 -8.66 -4.46
C ASP A 6 -30.32 -7.93 -5.77
N SER A 7 -30.96 -8.62 -6.71
CA SER A 7 -31.29 -8.09 -8.04
C SER A 7 -32.21 -6.87 -8.04
N LYS A 8 -32.88 -6.57 -6.91
CA LYS A 8 -33.73 -5.37 -6.77
C LYS A 8 -32.92 -4.10 -6.59
N ILE A 9 -31.69 -4.22 -6.05
CA ILE A 9 -30.85 -3.07 -5.66
C ILE A 9 -29.46 -3.06 -6.31
N GLN A 10 -28.97 -4.20 -6.80
CA GLN A 10 -27.63 -4.33 -7.38
C GLN A 10 -27.70 -4.63 -8.88
N LYS A 11 -26.79 -4.03 -9.66
CA LYS A 11 -26.57 -4.37 -11.07
C LYS A 11 -25.63 -5.56 -11.24
N VAL A 12 -24.64 -5.67 -10.34
CA VAL A 12 -23.67 -6.76 -10.33
C VAL A 12 -23.52 -7.31 -8.90
N PRO A 13 -23.18 -8.61 -8.73
CA PRO A 13 -22.93 -9.19 -7.41
C PRO A 13 -21.67 -8.65 -6.75
N ILE A 14 -21.56 -8.82 -5.43
CA ILE A 14 -20.33 -8.66 -4.66
C ILE A 14 -19.80 -10.05 -4.35
N LYS A 15 -18.53 -10.30 -4.67
CA LYS A 15 -17.77 -11.50 -4.29
C LYS A 15 -16.78 -11.12 -3.21
N ALA A 16 -16.89 -11.71 -2.03
CA ALA A 16 -16.06 -11.36 -0.89
C ALA A 16 -15.33 -12.60 -0.35
N TRP A 17 -14.04 -12.47 -0.14
CA TRP A 17 -13.17 -13.50 0.44
C TRP A 17 -13.22 -13.46 1.98
N VAL A 18 -14.41 -13.65 2.50
CA VAL A 18 -14.75 -13.74 3.93
C VAL A 18 -15.65 -14.95 4.17
N ASP A 19 -15.83 -15.35 5.44
CA ASP A 19 -16.67 -16.49 5.79
C ASP A 19 -18.14 -16.10 5.91
N SER A 20 -18.41 -14.84 6.29
CA SER A 20 -19.78 -14.31 6.40
C SER A 20 -19.84 -12.82 6.10
N PRO A 21 -21.02 -12.28 5.71
CA PRO A 21 -21.21 -10.84 5.52
C PRO A 21 -20.94 -10.02 6.80
N GLY A 22 -21.10 -10.62 7.98
CA GLY A 22 -20.87 -9.96 9.27
C GLY A 22 -19.40 -9.60 9.56
N GLU A 23 -18.46 -10.14 8.77
CA GLU A 23 -17.04 -9.78 8.88
C GLU A 23 -16.67 -8.49 8.12
N ILE A 24 -17.59 -8.00 7.29
CA ILE A 24 -17.42 -6.74 6.55
C ILE A 24 -18.03 -5.61 7.38
N GLU A 25 -17.24 -4.60 7.71
CA GLU A 25 -17.72 -3.41 8.42
C GLU A 25 -18.93 -2.79 7.70
N PRO A 26 -19.94 -2.28 8.42
CA PRO A 26 -21.15 -1.71 7.78
C PRO A 26 -20.85 -0.63 6.75
N GLY A 27 -19.90 0.27 7.02
CA GLY A 27 -19.48 1.31 6.06
C GLY A 27 -18.82 0.73 4.81
N ALA A 28 -17.98 -0.29 4.94
CA ALA A 28 -17.37 -0.98 3.81
C ALA A 28 -18.42 -1.73 2.96
N MET A 29 -19.41 -2.36 3.60
CA MET A 29 -20.53 -3.01 2.92
C MET A 29 -21.38 -1.99 2.14
N GLU A 30 -21.71 -0.85 2.73
CA GLU A 30 -22.45 0.22 2.04
C GLU A 30 -21.66 0.72 0.82
N GLN A 31 -20.34 0.93 0.95
CA GLN A 31 -19.49 1.32 -0.16
C GLN A 31 -19.47 0.25 -1.27
N ALA A 32 -19.40 -1.02 -0.92
CA ALA A 32 -19.44 -2.12 -1.89
C ALA A 32 -20.82 -2.22 -2.60
N LEU A 33 -21.91 -2.01 -1.88
CA LEU A 33 -23.26 -1.93 -2.46
C LEU A 33 -23.38 -0.75 -3.43
N ASN A 34 -22.82 0.42 -3.10
CA ASN A 34 -22.81 1.57 -4.01
C ASN A 34 -22.02 1.28 -5.29
N LEU A 35 -20.86 0.62 -5.19
CA LEU A 35 -20.07 0.18 -6.34
C LEU A 35 -20.86 -0.81 -7.22
N SER A 36 -21.59 -1.75 -6.62
CA SER A 36 -22.36 -2.76 -7.35
C SER A 36 -23.55 -2.20 -8.17
N ARG A 37 -23.93 -0.93 -7.91
CA ARG A 37 -25.00 -0.19 -8.59
C ARG A 37 -24.51 0.68 -9.73
N LEU A 38 -23.19 0.90 -9.85
CA LEU A 38 -22.62 1.76 -10.90
C LEU A 38 -22.96 1.21 -12.30
N PRO A 39 -23.31 2.08 -13.28
CA PRO A 39 -23.76 1.62 -14.60
C PRO A 39 -22.63 1.02 -15.45
N PHE A 40 -21.39 1.32 -15.15
CA PHE A 40 -20.21 0.92 -15.92
C PHE A 40 -19.33 -0.13 -15.21
N VAL A 41 -19.65 -0.52 -13.97
CA VAL A 41 -18.98 -1.65 -13.31
C VAL A 41 -19.49 -2.96 -13.94
N VAL A 42 -18.55 -3.82 -14.30
CA VAL A 42 -18.83 -5.07 -15.01
C VAL A 42 -18.54 -6.29 -14.13
N LYS A 43 -19.30 -7.37 -14.40
CA LYS A 43 -19.20 -8.68 -13.76
C LYS A 43 -19.54 -8.67 -12.27
N HIS A 44 -18.70 -8.09 -11.41
CA HIS A 44 -18.90 -8.07 -9.97
C HIS A 44 -17.97 -7.03 -9.29
N VAL A 45 -18.24 -6.77 -8.02
CA VAL A 45 -17.30 -6.11 -7.09
C VAL A 45 -16.56 -7.21 -6.35
N ALA A 46 -15.23 -7.17 -6.26
CA ALA A 46 -14.44 -8.11 -5.50
C ALA A 46 -13.93 -7.45 -4.20
N LEU A 47 -14.09 -8.14 -3.06
CA LEU A 47 -13.61 -7.69 -1.76
C LEU A 47 -12.61 -8.70 -1.19
N MET A 48 -11.37 -8.25 -0.99
CA MET A 48 -10.31 -9.08 -0.40
C MET A 48 -10.54 -9.30 1.11
N PRO A 49 -9.92 -10.30 1.73
CA PRO A 49 -10.14 -10.61 3.16
C PRO A 49 -9.78 -9.46 4.11
N ASP A 50 -8.85 -8.59 3.73
CA ASP A 50 -8.42 -7.42 4.48
C ASP A 50 -9.36 -6.21 4.37
N VAL A 51 -10.52 -6.37 3.73
CA VAL A 51 -11.49 -5.32 3.48
C VAL A 51 -11.87 -4.55 4.76
N HIS A 52 -11.89 -3.21 4.64
CA HIS A 52 -12.34 -2.28 5.67
C HIS A 52 -12.82 -0.96 5.05
N GLU A 53 -13.46 -0.11 5.85
CA GLU A 53 -14.01 1.16 5.37
C GLU A 53 -12.92 2.07 4.79
N GLY A 54 -13.19 2.65 3.62
CA GLY A 54 -12.36 3.62 2.93
C GLY A 54 -13.11 4.92 2.66
N TYR A 55 -12.80 5.57 1.54
CA TYR A 55 -13.48 6.77 1.05
C TYR A 55 -14.02 6.51 -0.36
N GLY A 56 -15.35 6.46 -0.52
CA GLY A 56 -16.03 6.09 -1.76
C GLY A 56 -15.98 4.59 -2.07
N MET A 57 -14.79 4.02 -2.18
CA MET A 57 -14.55 2.59 -2.34
C MET A 57 -13.89 2.02 -1.07
N PRO A 58 -14.26 0.83 -0.59
CA PRO A 58 -13.58 0.19 0.54
C PRO A 58 -12.12 -0.12 0.18
N ILE A 59 -11.24 -0.11 1.18
CA ILE A 59 -9.87 -0.62 1.07
C ILE A 59 -9.95 -2.15 1.06
N GLY A 60 -9.16 -2.83 0.25
CA GLY A 60 -9.33 -4.24 -0.07
C GLY A 60 -10.36 -4.48 -1.18
N GLY A 61 -10.85 -3.39 -1.82
CA GLY A 61 -11.80 -3.47 -2.92
C GLY A 61 -11.14 -3.51 -4.29
N VAL A 62 -11.74 -4.28 -5.22
CA VAL A 62 -11.36 -4.35 -6.63
C VAL A 62 -12.61 -4.29 -7.49
N ILE A 63 -12.60 -3.43 -8.50
CA ILE A 63 -13.67 -3.36 -9.51
C ILE A 63 -13.10 -3.26 -10.93
N ALA A 64 -13.82 -3.77 -11.90
CA ALA A 64 -13.58 -3.55 -13.32
C ALA A 64 -14.64 -2.59 -13.88
N ALA A 65 -14.21 -1.49 -14.49
CA ALA A 65 -15.09 -0.48 -15.07
C ALA A 65 -14.91 -0.39 -16.58
N ARG A 66 -16.01 -0.29 -17.32
CA ARG A 66 -15.98 -0.10 -18.77
C ARG A 66 -15.85 1.38 -19.09
N GLY A 67 -14.77 1.75 -19.82
CA GLY A 67 -14.57 3.09 -20.36
C GLY A 67 -14.57 4.25 -19.36
N SER A 68 -14.36 3.97 -18.08
CA SER A 68 -14.41 4.99 -17.01
C SER A 68 -13.38 4.73 -15.93
N VAL A 69 -12.83 5.80 -15.34
CA VAL A 69 -11.95 5.74 -14.18
C VAL A 69 -12.51 6.58 -13.04
N ILE A 70 -12.44 6.04 -11.82
CA ILE A 70 -12.96 6.67 -10.60
C ILE A 70 -11.77 7.05 -9.70
N PRO A 71 -11.43 8.35 -9.54
CA PRO A 71 -10.28 8.75 -8.71
C PRO A 71 -10.35 8.23 -7.26
N ASN A 72 -11.52 8.28 -6.62
CA ASN A 72 -11.68 7.76 -5.26
C ASN A 72 -11.60 6.23 -5.15
N ALA A 73 -11.78 5.49 -6.25
CA ALA A 73 -11.57 4.04 -6.29
C ALA A 73 -10.09 3.64 -6.49
N VAL A 74 -9.21 4.62 -6.77
CA VAL A 74 -7.76 4.46 -6.70
C VAL A 74 -7.25 4.75 -5.30
N GLY A 75 -7.81 5.76 -4.64
CA GLY A 75 -7.40 6.25 -3.33
C GLY A 75 -6.52 7.49 -3.40
N VAL A 76 -6.27 8.09 -2.24
CA VAL A 76 -5.55 9.37 -2.15
C VAL A 76 -4.02 9.22 -2.22
N ASP A 77 -3.47 8.08 -1.80
CA ASP A 77 -2.05 7.77 -1.96
C ASP A 77 -1.86 6.88 -3.20
N ILE A 78 -1.90 7.53 -4.37
CA ILE A 78 -1.71 6.84 -5.66
C ILE A 78 -0.33 6.17 -5.67
N GLY A 79 -0.28 4.89 -6.02
CA GLY A 79 0.98 4.14 -6.10
C GLY A 79 1.56 3.76 -4.74
N CYS A 80 0.81 3.93 -3.62
CA CYS A 80 1.21 3.29 -2.37
C CYS A 80 1.51 1.81 -2.62
N GLY A 81 2.57 1.31 -2.00
CA GLY A 81 3.07 -0.03 -2.29
C GLY A 81 4.29 -0.39 -1.48
N ILE A 82 4.81 -1.56 -1.74
CA ILE A 82 5.91 -2.14 -0.99
C ILE A 82 7.04 -2.53 -1.93
N ILE A 83 8.26 -2.33 -1.47
CA ILE A 83 9.47 -2.91 -2.03
C ILE A 83 10.18 -3.72 -0.93
N ALA A 84 10.69 -4.89 -1.28
CA ALA A 84 11.51 -5.69 -0.39
C ALA A 84 12.78 -6.17 -1.11
N SER A 85 13.89 -6.21 -0.35
CA SER A 85 15.21 -6.66 -0.81
C SER A 85 15.71 -7.76 0.10
N VAL A 86 16.10 -8.90 -0.47
CA VAL A 86 16.72 -10.03 0.23
C VAL A 86 18.24 -9.90 0.10
N LEU A 87 18.96 -9.94 1.23
CA LEU A 87 20.42 -9.91 1.27
C LEU A 87 20.99 -11.29 1.56
N ASP A 88 22.15 -11.62 0.98
CA ASP A 88 22.89 -12.87 1.22
C ASP A 88 23.64 -12.87 2.57
N ALA A 89 23.04 -12.31 3.61
CA ALA A 89 23.59 -12.20 4.95
C ALA A 89 22.63 -12.77 5.99
N PRO A 90 23.12 -13.49 7.01
CA PRO A 90 22.29 -14.02 8.08
C PRO A 90 21.68 -12.89 8.94
N ALA A 91 20.36 -12.87 9.06
CA ALA A 91 19.62 -11.88 9.84
C ALA A 91 20.01 -11.89 11.34
N LYS A 92 20.41 -13.03 11.89
CA LYS A 92 20.88 -13.14 13.27
C LYS A 92 22.04 -12.19 13.60
N LEU A 93 22.90 -11.85 12.63
CA LEU A 93 24.04 -10.96 12.85
C LEU A 93 23.60 -9.60 13.37
N ILE A 94 22.51 -9.02 12.85
CA ILE A 94 22.05 -7.72 13.35
C ILE A 94 21.48 -7.78 14.76
N ARG A 95 21.00 -8.95 15.22
CA ARG A 95 20.52 -9.16 16.61
C ARG A 95 21.66 -9.39 17.60
N GLU A 96 22.66 -10.20 17.22
CA GLU A 96 23.68 -10.74 18.12
C GLU A 96 24.93 -9.85 18.23
N VAL A 97 25.31 -9.21 17.12
CA VAL A 97 26.53 -8.37 17.10
C VAL A 97 26.36 -7.14 17.96
N LYS A 98 27.35 -6.91 18.85
CA LYS A 98 27.38 -5.74 19.72
C LYS A 98 28.15 -4.60 19.04
N THR A 99 27.68 -3.39 19.31
CA THR A 99 28.36 -2.13 18.96
C THR A 99 28.70 -1.36 20.22
N GLY A 100 29.41 -0.25 20.12
CA GLY A 100 29.73 0.58 21.29
C GLY A 100 28.52 1.15 22.05
N SER A 101 27.31 1.13 21.41
CA SER A 101 26.08 1.72 21.96
C SER A 101 24.90 0.74 22.07
N GLY A 102 25.15 -0.57 21.97
CA GLY A 102 24.10 -1.59 22.04
C GLY A 102 24.23 -2.69 20.98
N THR A 103 23.12 -3.16 20.44
CA THR A 103 23.14 -4.15 19.36
C THR A 103 23.24 -3.49 17.97
N LEU A 104 23.71 -4.24 16.98
CA LEU A 104 23.81 -3.73 15.60
C LEU A 104 22.45 -3.29 15.07
N VAL A 105 21.35 -4.01 15.37
CA VAL A 105 20.01 -3.59 14.97
C VAL A 105 19.62 -2.22 15.53
N GLN A 106 19.98 -1.90 16.79
CA GLN A 106 19.73 -0.58 17.38
C GLN A 106 20.53 0.52 16.67
N ALA A 107 21.79 0.24 16.35
CA ALA A 107 22.66 1.16 15.61
C ALA A 107 22.14 1.42 14.19
N LEU A 108 21.73 0.36 13.47
CA LEU A 108 21.12 0.44 12.13
C LEU A 108 19.82 1.24 12.18
N THR A 109 18.92 0.94 13.12
CA THR A 109 17.65 1.68 13.30
C THR A 109 17.92 3.17 13.49
N GLY A 110 18.85 3.55 14.35
CA GLY A 110 19.23 4.95 14.57
C GLY A 110 19.85 5.60 13.32
N SER A 111 20.64 4.88 12.54
CA SER A 111 21.23 5.39 11.28
C SER A 111 20.19 5.59 10.19
N ILE A 112 19.25 4.65 10.02
CA ILE A 112 18.14 4.76 9.07
C ILE A 112 17.26 5.98 9.42
N MET A 113 16.91 6.17 10.69
CA MET A 113 16.12 7.32 11.13
C MET A 113 16.79 8.67 10.88
N ARG A 114 18.14 8.73 10.88
CA ARG A 114 18.88 9.96 10.55
C ARG A 114 18.97 10.20 9.04
N ALA A 115 18.98 9.14 8.23
CA ALA A 115 19.18 9.23 6.79
C ALA A 115 17.86 9.43 6.03
N ILE A 116 16.75 8.89 6.52
CA ILE A 116 15.44 8.92 5.88
C ILE A 116 14.53 9.90 6.61
N PRO A 117 14.07 10.99 5.96
CA PRO A 117 13.06 11.89 6.54
C PRO A 117 11.74 11.13 6.79
N LEU A 118 11.16 11.33 7.97
CA LEU A 118 9.96 10.64 8.45
C LEU A 118 8.78 11.61 8.55
N GLY A 119 7.54 11.09 8.53
CA GLY A 119 6.34 11.89 8.69
C GLY A 119 6.18 12.92 7.56
N PHE A 120 6.15 14.19 7.91
CA PHE A 120 6.00 15.31 6.96
C PHE A 120 7.33 15.98 6.57
N ASP A 121 8.46 15.46 7.07
CA ASP A 121 9.76 16.02 6.78
C ASP A 121 10.16 15.74 5.32
N HIS A 122 10.80 16.73 4.69
CA HIS A 122 11.35 16.64 3.35
C HIS A 122 12.88 16.57 3.39
N ARG A 123 13.49 16.18 2.28
CA ARG A 123 14.94 16.26 2.08
C ARG A 123 15.39 17.70 1.93
N LYS A 124 16.61 18.01 2.40
CA LYS A 124 17.23 19.33 2.22
C LYS A 124 17.75 19.54 0.78
N HIS A 125 18.11 18.45 0.13
CA HIS A 125 18.60 18.44 -1.25
C HIS A 125 17.69 17.59 -2.11
N PRO A 126 17.38 18.03 -3.36
CA PRO A 126 16.50 17.29 -4.25
C PRO A 126 17.18 16.01 -4.73
N ILE A 127 16.35 14.99 -5.02
CA ILE A 127 16.76 13.80 -5.76
C ILE A 127 16.45 14.00 -7.23
N ASP A 128 17.36 13.61 -8.11
CA ASP A 128 17.09 13.55 -9.54
C ASP A 128 16.08 12.42 -9.82
N LEU A 129 14.94 12.79 -10.39
CA LEU A 129 13.84 11.87 -10.59
C LEU A 129 13.89 11.14 -11.94
N ASP A 130 14.60 11.69 -12.93
CA ASP A 130 14.52 11.22 -14.33
C ASP A 130 13.06 11.05 -14.82
N LEU A 131 12.18 11.90 -14.30
CA LEU A 131 10.74 11.91 -14.56
C LEU A 131 10.28 13.36 -14.69
N SER A 132 9.30 13.63 -15.54
CA SER A 132 8.68 14.96 -15.64
C SER A 132 7.26 14.89 -16.22
N PRO A 133 6.37 15.82 -15.83
CA PRO A 133 5.09 15.98 -16.50
C PRO A 133 5.30 16.53 -17.91
N THR A 134 4.46 16.11 -18.85
CA THR A 134 4.47 16.65 -20.22
C THR A 134 3.85 18.05 -20.28
N ALA A 135 4.10 18.79 -21.36
CA ALA A 135 3.49 20.11 -21.57
C ALA A 135 1.94 20.06 -21.55
N GLU A 136 1.35 18.97 -22.05
CA GLU A 136 -0.11 18.74 -21.97
C GLU A 136 -0.58 18.58 -20.51
N MET A 137 0.14 17.81 -19.71
CA MET A 137 -0.17 17.63 -18.30
C MET A 137 -0.07 18.95 -17.53
N CYS A 138 0.89 19.78 -17.85
CA CYS A 138 1.09 21.09 -17.23
C CYS A 138 0.00 22.13 -17.55
N GLN A 139 -0.99 21.81 -18.38
CA GLN A 139 -2.23 22.59 -18.44
C GLN A 139 -3.00 22.55 -17.09
N VAL A 140 -2.79 21.54 -16.25
CA VAL A 140 -3.23 21.50 -14.86
C VAL A 140 -2.20 22.18 -13.98
N LYS A 141 -2.15 23.53 -14.05
CA LYS A 141 -1.14 24.38 -13.40
C LYS A 141 -0.86 24.04 -11.91
N PRO A 142 -1.87 23.78 -11.04
CA PRO A 142 -1.61 23.44 -9.64
C PRO A 142 -0.75 22.20 -9.48
N LEU A 143 -0.95 21.16 -10.32
CA LEU A 143 -0.18 19.92 -10.25
C LEU A 143 1.23 20.08 -10.81
N CYS A 144 1.41 20.90 -11.86
CA CYS A 144 2.71 21.21 -12.39
C CYS A 144 3.58 21.98 -11.37
N LYS A 145 2.96 22.87 -10.59
CA LYS A 145 3.62 23.55 -9.46
C LYS A 145 3.96 22.60 -8.33
N GLU A 146 3.05 21.68 -7.95
CA GLU A 146 3.31 20.66 -6.92
C GLU A 146 4.47 19.73 -7.31
N TRP A 147 4.64 19.47 -8.62
CA TRP A 147 5.74 18.66 -9.12
C TRP A 147 7.12 19.27 -8.82
N GLU A 148 7.24 20.59 -8.70
CA GLU A 148 8.51 21.26 -8.35
C GLU A 148 9.03 20.83 -6.98
N ASP A 149 8.15 20.43 -6.06
CA ASP A 149 8.49 19.93 -4.73
C ASP A 149 8.74 18.41 -4.70
N ALA A 150 8.35 17.67 -5.74
CA ALA A 150 8.48 16.21 -5.79
C ALA A 150 9.93 15.71 -5.59
N PRO A 151 10.98 16.36 -6.14
CA PRO A 151 12.38 15.99 -5.89
C PRO A 151 12.78 15.99 -4.40
N TYR A 152 12.21 16.89 -3.61
CA TYR A 152 12.46 16.98 -2.16
C TYR A 152 11.64 15.97 -1.35
N GLN A 153 10.52 15.49 -1.90
CA GLN A 153 9.69 14.44 -1.31
C GLN A 153 10.20 13.03 -1.61
N CYS A 154 11.00 12.84 -2.67
CA CYS A 154 11.59 11.55 -3.02
C CYS A 154 12.61 11.10 -1.97
N GLY A 155 12.63 9.80 -1.66
CA GLY A 155 13.47 9.25 -0.60
C GLY A 155 13.01 9.61 0.81
N THR A 156 11.70 9.93 1.01
CA THR A 156 11.08 10.17 2.32
C THR A 156 10.02 9.11 2.63
N LEU A 157 9.95 8.67 3.89
CA LEU A 157 9.08 7.57 4.26
C LEU A 157 7.61 7.99 4.33
N GLY A 158 7.31 9.08 5.00
CA GLY A 158 5.96 9.46 5.38
C GLY A 158 5.57 8.99 6.76
N GLY A 159 4.27 9.11 7.06
CA GLY A 159 3.66 8.70 8.31
C GLY A 159 2.53 7.70 8.13
N GLY A 160 1.78 7.47 9.18
CA GLY A 160 0.65 6.55 9.17
C GLY A 160 1.08 5.09 9.04
N ASN A 161 0.52 4.37 8.05
CA ASN A 161 0.85 2.97 7.80
C ASN A 161 2.19 2.74 7.09
N HIS A 162 2.91 3.79 6.67
CA HIS A 162 4.23 3.65 6.06
C HIS A 162 5.27 3.17 7.08
N PHE A 163 6.21 2.35 6.63
CA PHE A 163 7.25 1.78 7.48
C PHE A 163 8.49 1.36 6.69
N ILE A 164 9.62 1.22 7.40
CA ILE A 164 10.78 0.45 6.98
C ILE A 164 10.94 -0.67 7.99
N GLU A 165 11.09 -1.92 7.55
CA GLU A 165 11.36 -3.06 8.42
C GLU A 165 12.64 -3.78 8.02
N LEU A 166 13.39 -4.22 9.05
CA LEU A 166 14.43 -5.23 8.93
C LEU A 166 13.81 -6.53 9.41
N GLN A 167 13.88 -7.56 8.59
CA GLN A 167 13.17 -8.82 8.81
C GLN A 167 14.11 -10.02 8.60
N GLU A 168 13.73 -11.17 9.11
CA GLU A 168 14.37 -12.46 8.91
C GLU A 168 13.45 -13.37 8.09
N ASP A 169 13.95 -13.93 7.02
CA ASP A 169 13.28 -15.02 6.30
C ASP A 169 13.32 -16.29 7.16
N ALA A 170 12.16 -16.79 7.56
CA ALA A 170 12.03 -17.96 8.44
C ALA A 170 12.61 -19.26 7.84
N SER A 171 12.69 -19.36 6.51
CA SER A 171 13.14 -20.57 5.82
C SER A 171 14.65 -20.58 5.59
N THR A 172 15.25 -19.42 5.31
CA THR A 172 16.67 -19.31 4.93
C THR A 172 17.53 -18.64 6.01
N GLY A 173 16.92 -17.92 6.95
CA GLY A 173 17.60 -17.08 7.92
C GLY A 173 18.23 -15.82 7.32
N GLU A 174 17.95 -15.51 6.05
CA GLU A 174 18.48 -14.34 5.35
C GLU A 174 17.83 -13.04 5.85
N LEU A 175 18.62 -11.96 5.79
CA LEU A 175 18.14 -10.62 6.13
C LEU A 175 17.32 -10.04 4.97
N VAL A 176 16.14 -9.53 5.30
CA VAL A 176 15.24 -8.85 4.37
C VAL A 176 15.01 -7.43 4.82
N ILE A 177 15.11 -6.48 3.89
CA ILE A 177 14.71 -5.09 4.08
C ILE A 177 13.37 -4.90 3.37
N MET A 178 12.38 -4.32 4.05
CA MET A 178 11.07 -4.02 3.49
C MET A 178 10.74 -2.55 3.68
N VAL A 179 10.23 -1.90 2.63
CA VAL A 179 9.82 -0.48 2.65
C VAL A 179 8.40 -0.36 2.12
N HIS A 180 7.51 0.19 2.94
CA HIS A 180 6.16 0.58 2.57
C HIS A 180 6.08 2.10 2.50
N SER A 181 5.87 2.65 1.32
CA SER A 181 5.71 4.09 1.08
C SER A 181 4.99 4.34 -0.23
N GLY A 182 4.55 5.58 -0.46
CA GLY A 182 3.73 5.96 -1.60
C GLY A 182 4.26 7.19 -2.35
N SER A 183 3.35 7.85 -3.07
CA SER A 183 3.63 9.03 -3.90
C SER A 183 3.67 10.34 -3.12
N ARG A 184 3.69 10.28 -1.82
CA ARG A 184 3.81 11.42 -0.93
C ARG A 184 2.68 12.45 -1.20
N ASN A 185 2.95 13.75 -0.87
CA ASN A 185 1.96 14.80 -1.12
C ASN A 185 1.63 14.97 -2.61
N PHE A 186 2.58 14.68 -3.50
CA PHE A 186 2.36 14.79 -4.94
C PHE A 186 1.16 13.94 -5.40
N GLY A 187 1.16 12.63 -5.10
CA GLY A 187 0.03 11.76 -5.49
C GLY A 187 -1.28 12.13 -4.79
N TYR A 188 -1.23 12.59 -3.54
CA TYR A 188 -2.40 13.12 -2.84
C TYR A 188 -3.01 14.31 -3.61
N LYS A 189 -2.19 15.26 -4.07
CA LYS A 189 -2.65 16.40 -4.86
C LYS A 189 -3.22 16.02 -6.22
N VAL A 190 -2.65 15.00 -6.86
CA VAL A 190 -3.23 14.42 -8.09
C VAL A 190 -4.63 13.85 -7.80
N ALA A 191 -4.77 13.01 -6.78
CA ALA A 191 -6.05 12.42 -6.40
C ALA A 191 -7.10 13.48 -6.04
N GLU A 192 -6.74 14.47 -5.21
CA GLU A 192 -7.63 15.58 -4.78
C GLU A 192 -8.12 16.38 -6.00
N THR A 193 -7.21 16.77 -6.88
CA THR A 193 -7.52 17.59 -8.07
C THR A 193 -8.45 16.87 -9.02
N PHE A 194 -8.15 15.62 -9.35
CA PHE A 194 -8.98 14.87 -10.31
C PHE A 194 -10.30 14.38 -9.71
N ASN A 195 -10.37 14.15 -8.41
CA ASN A 195 -11.64 13.92 -7.74
C ASN A 195 -12.56 15.17 -7.80
N LYS A 196 -11.98 16.37 -7.64
CA LYS A 196 -12.74 17.62 -7.82
C LYS A 196 -13.23 17.74 -9.28
N PHE A 197 -12.36 17.56 -10.27
CA PHE A 197 -12.73 17.60 -11.68
C PHE A 197 -13.81 16.55 -12.04
N ALA A 198 -13.71 15.34 -11.48
CA ALA A 198 -14.72 14.30 -11.67
C ALA A 198 -16.08 14.73 -11.13
N LYS A 199 -16.14 15.32 -9.93
CA LYS A 199 -17.38 15.85 -9.35
C LYS A 199 -18.01 16.94 -10.22
N GLU A 200 -17.21 17.91 -10.66
CA GLU A 200 -17.67 19.01 -11.52
C GLU A 200 -18.18 18.49 -12.87
N LEU A 201 -17.45 17.55 -13.49
CA LEU A 201 -17.86 16.93 -14.76
C LEU A 201 -19.16 16.13 -14.60
N ASN A 202 -19.29 15.31 -13.54
CA ASN A 202 -20.50 14.51 -13.31
C ASN A 202 -21.73 15.38 -13.06
N GLN A 203 -21.54 16.54 -12.40
CA GLN A 203 -22.62 17.52 -12.24
C GLN A 203 -23.04 18.13 -13.60
N GLN A 204 -22.07 18.51 -14.45
CA GLN A 204 -22.34 19.04 -15.79
C GLN A 204 -23.04 18.03 -16.69
N MET A 205 -22.62 16.76 -16.64
CA MET A 205 -23.20 15.65 -17.41
C MET A 205 -24.55 15.16 -16.83
N ARG A 206 -24.98 15.69 -15.68
CA ARG A 206 -26.15 15.18 -14.94
C ARG A 206 -26.07 13.68 -14.68
N SER A 207 -24.90 13.23 -14.20
CA SER A 207 -24.67 11.81 -13.93
C SER A 207 -25.73 11.23 -12.98
N GLU A 208 -26.17 10.00 -13.25
CA GLU A 208 -27.07 9.24 -12.36
C GLU A 208 -26.40 8.75 -11.07
N VAL A 209 -25.05 8.84 -10.98
CA VAL A 209 -24.31 8.42 -9.80
C VAL A 209 -24.47 9.45 -8.69
N PRO A 210 -25.08 9.10 -7.55
CA PRO A 210 -25.28 10.05 -6.44
C PRO A 210 -23.96 10.62 -5.91
N ALA A 211 -23.90 11.93 -5.71
CA ALA A 211 -22.72 12.59 -5.18
C ALA A 211 -22.34 12.11 -3.76
N SER A 212 -23.32 11.67 -2.97
CA SER A 212 -23.14 11.11 -1.63
C SER A 212 -22.32 9.80 -1.62
N TRP A 213 -22.30 9.04 -2.73
CA TRP A 213 -21.50 7.82 -2.85
C TRP A 213 -20.00 8.12 -2.97
N GLN A 214 -19.65 9.37 -3.33
CA GLN A 214 -18.26 9.79 -3.54
C GLN A 214 -17.52 8.98 -4.63
N LEU A 215 -18.27 8.54 -5.64
CA LEU A 215 -17.83 7.73 -6.77
C LEU A 215 -17.92 8.49 -8.09
N ALA A 216 -17.67 9.80 -8.08
CA ALA A 216 -17.59 10.59 -9.30
C ALA A 216 -16.49 10.02 -10.20
N TYR A 217 -16.77 9.92 -11.49
CA TYR A 217 -15.95 9.24 -12.48
C TYR A 217 -15.57 10.14 -13.65
N LEU A 218 -14.54 9.74 -14.36
CA LEU A 218 -14.06 10.38 -15.58
C LEU A 218 -14.16 9.37 -16.74
N PRO A 219 -14.98 9.62 -17.77
CA PRO A 219 -14.99 8.82 -18.99
C PRO A 219 -13.62 8.85 -19.69
N LEU A 220 -13.15 7.73 -20.23
CA LEU A 220 -11.83 7.65 -20.87
C LEU A 220 -11.78 8.31 -22.25
N ASP A 221 -12.92 8.51 -22.91
CA ASP A 221 -13.06 9.30 -24.14
C ASP A 221 -13.08 10.81 -23.87
N HIS A 222 -13.22 11.22 -22.62
CA HIS A 222 -13.12 12.62 -22.22
C HIS A 222 -11.67 13.00 -21.89
N LYS A 223 -11.25 14.24 -22.26
CA LYS A 223 -9.89 14.77 -22.01
C LYS A 223 -9.43 14.63 -20.53
N LEU A 224 -10.32 14.86 -19.58
CA LEU A 224 -10.01 14.76 -18.15
C LEU A 224 -9.70 13.30 -17.74
N GLY A 225 -10.36 12.31 -18.31
CA GLY A 225 -10.06 10.90 -18.06
C GLY A 225 -8.66 10.52 -18.56
N GLN A 226 -8.32 10.95 -19.78
CA GLN A 226 -6.99 10.73 -20.37
C GLN A 226 -5.88 11.44 -19.56
N LEU A 227 -6.11 12.69 -19.14
CA LEU A 227 -5.18 13.42 -18.30
C LEU A 227 -5.00 12.76 -16.93
N TYR A 228 -6.09 12.27 -16.33
CA TYR A 228 -5.99 11.56 -15.06
C TYR A 228 -5.10 10.32 -15.16
N LEU A 229 -5.27 9.50 -16.20
CA LEU A 229 -4.41 8.33 -16.40
C LEU A 229 -2.93 8.72 -16.53
N LYS A 230 -2.61 9.81 -17.24
CA LYS A 230 -1.22 10.32 -17.36
C LYS A 230 -0.64 10.79 -16.03
N TRP A 231 -1.41 11.56 -15.25
CA TRP A 231 -0.98 12.04 -13.93
C TRP A 231 -0.88 10.89 -12.91
N MET A 232 -1.79 9.91 -12.97
CA MET A 232 -1.73 8.71 -12.15
C MET A 232 -0.49 7.87 -12.48
N ASP A 233 -0.18 7.66 -13.76
CA ASP A 233 1.04 6.95 -14.20
C ASP A 233 2.32 7.65 -13.70
N LEU A 234 2.39 8.97 -13.79
CA LEU A 234 3.50 9.74 -13.23
C LEU A 234 3.61 9.57 -11.70
N ALA A 235 2.48 9.56 -10.98
CA ALA A 235 2.45 9.33 -9.55
C ALA A 235 2.88 7.90 -9.17
N LEU A 236 2.50 6.89 -9.97
CA LEU A 236 2.96 5.50 -9.81
C LEU A 236 4.47 5.38 -9.98
N LYS A 237 5.03 5.98 -11.05
CA LYS A 237 6.47 6.01 -11.32
C LYS A 237 7.22 6.73 -10.21
N PHE A 238 6.70 7.86 -9.75
CA PHE A 238 7.27 8.61 -8.62
C PHE A 238 7.25 7.80 -7.33
N ALA A 239 6.14 7.12 -7.00
CA ALA A 239 6.04 6.26 -5.82
C ALA A 239 7.04 5.09 -5.87
N ALA A 240 7.22 4.47 -7.05
CA ALA A 240 8.23 3.44 -7.26
C ALA A 240 9.64 3.98 -7.04
N LYS A 241 9.98 5.15 -7.62
CA LYS A 241 11.28 5.82 -7.43
C LYS A 241 11.50 6.19 -5.97
N ASN A 242 10.48 6.71 -5.28
CA ASN A 242 10.56 7.01 -3.84
C ASN A 242 10.96 5.78 -3.03
N ARG A 243 10.27 4.64 -3.23
CA ARG A 243 10.60 3.39 -2.53
C ARG A 243 11.98 2.85 -2.87
N SER A 244 12.37 2.89 -4.17
CA SER A 244 13.71 2.44 -4.59
C SER A 244 14.80 3.29 -3.98
N THR A 245 14.64 4.62 -3.94
CA THR A 245 15.61 5.53 -3.29
C THR A 245 15.74 5.26 -1.79
N ILE A 246 14.61 5.02 -1.08
CA ILE A 246 14.67 4.62 0.34
C ILE A 246 15.40 3.28 0.47
N MET A 247 15.07 2.30 -0.37
CA MET A 247 15.68 0.97 -0.36
C MET A 247 17.19 1.02 -0.58
N GLU A 248 17.66 1.81 -1.55
CA GLU A 248 19.08 2.01 -1.83
C GLU A 248 19.80 2.54 -0.59
N ILE A 249 19.31 3.62 0.01
CA ILE A 249 19.91 4.23 1.21
C ILE A 249 19.92 3.26 2.39
N VAL A 250 18.83 2.54 2.63
CA VAL A 250 18.74 1.58 3.76
C VAL A 250 19.64 0.39 3.52
N THR A 251 19.74 -0.10 2.27
CA THR A 251 20.64 -1.20 1.90
C THR A 251 22.11 -0.82 2.15
N GLU A 252 22.55 0.36 1.72
CA GLU A 252 23.90 0.88 1.99
C GLU A 252 24.18 0.92 3.48
N ILE A 253 23.27 1.48 4.29
CA ILE A 253 23.44 1.56 5.76
C ILE A 253 23.58 0.16 6.37
N VAL A 254 22.80 -0.81 5.91
CA VAL A 254 22.84 -2.19 6.42
C VAL A 254 24.14 -2.88 6.01
N GLN A 255 24.57 -2.74 4.75
CA GLN A 255 25.82 -3.30 4.23
C GLN A 255 27.04 -2.73 4.96
N ASP A 256 27.10 -1.41 5.14
CA ASP A 256 28.16 -0.74 5.90
C ASP A 256 28.21 -1.22 7.36
N GLY A 257 27.04 -1.36 7.99
CA GLY A 257 26.93 -1.88 9.35
C GLY A 257 27.43 -3.31 9.48
N LEU A 258 27.03 -4.20 8.57
CA LEU A 258 27.48 -5.59 8.53
C LEU A 258 28.98 -5.69 8.25
N SER A 259 29.50 -4.92 7.31
CA SER A 259 30.93 -4.87 7.00
C SER A 259 31.75 -4.39 8.22
N LYS A 260 31.33 -3.28 8.83
CA LYS A 260 32.06 -2.64 9.91
C LYS A 260 32.07 -3.44 11.22
N TYR A 261 30.93 -4.04 11.58
CA TYR A 261 30.76 -4.63 12.92
C TYR A 261 30.72 -6.17 12.91
N ALA A 262 30.42 -6.79 11.78
CA ALA A 262 30.37 -8.24 11.62
C ALA A 262 31.43 -8.79 10.65
N SER A 263 32.19 -7.94 9.94
CA SER A 263 33.15 -8.32 8.89
C SER A 263 32.48 -9.17 7.78
N VAL A 264 31.22 -8.87 7.45
CA VAL A 264 30.43 -9.57 6.42
C VAL A 264 30.11 -8.61 5.29
N THR A 265 30.43 -9.00 4.07
CA THR A 265 29.96 -8.35 2.85
C THR A 265 28.61 -8.95 2.48
N ALA A 266 27.58 -8.12 2.39
CA ALA A 266 26.24 -8.55 2.00
C ALA A 266 25.89 -8.00 0.62
N ASN A 267 25.31 -8.85 -0.26
CA ASN A 267 24.84 -8.47 -1.58
C ASN A 267 23.33 -8.64 -1.69
N VAL A 268 22.71 -7.86 -2.55
CA VAL A 268 21.28 -8.00 -2.88
C VAL A 268 21.11 -9.22 -3.79
N LYS A 269 20.28 -10.18 -3.37
CA LYS A 269 19.94 -11.40 -4.13
C LYS A 269 18.64 -11.25 -4.92
N GLN A 270 17.68 -10.57 -4.35
CA GLN A 270 16.34 -10.45 -4.91
C GLN A 270 15.70 -9.12 -4.51
N VAL A 271 14.98 -8.50 -5.44
CA VAL A 271 14.11 -7.35 -5.16
C VAL A 271 12.72 -7.64 -5.71
N ILE A 272 11.69 -7.40 -4.88
CA ILE A 272 10.28 -7.50 -5.27
C ILE A 272 9.64 -6.14 -4.98
N GLN A 273 8.80 -5.63 -5.89
CA GLN A 273 8.05 -4.40 -5.69
C GLN A 273 6.63 -4.54 -6.23
N CYS A 274 5.63 -4.09 -5.47
CA CYS A 274 4.24 -4.07 -5.88
C CYS A 274 3.51 -2.81 -5.41
N HIS A 275 2.59 -2.31 -6.25
CA HIS A 275 1.63 -1.26 -5.90
C HIS A 275 0.32 -1.89 -5.41
N HIS A 276 -0.45 -1.14 -4.62
CA HIS A 276 -1.78 -1.56 -4.17
C HIS A 276 -2.86 -0.47 -4.24
N ASN A 277 -2.54 0.73 -4.78
CA ASN A 277 -3.49 1.82 -5.03
C ASN A 277 -3.29 2.37 -6.44
N TYR A 278 -4.03 1.85 -7.41
CA TYR A 278 -3.94 2.27 -8.81
C TYR A 278 -5.13 1.76 -9.64
N ALA A 279 -5.27 2.29 -10.85
CA ALA A 279 -6.12 1.73 -11.88
C ALA A 279 -5.29 1.38 -13.12
N SER A 280 -5.64 0.32 -13.82
CA SER A 280 -4.95 -0.11 -15.04
C SER A 280 -5.94 -0.65 -16.07
N ILE A 281 -5.63 -0.44 -17.35
CA ILE A 281 -6.38 -1.05 -18.45
C ILE A 281 -5.91 -2.49 -18.58
N GLU A 282 -6.83 -3.43 -18.42
CA GLU A 282 -6.58 -4.87 -18.43
C GLU A 282 -7.65 -5.60 -19.21
N ARG A 283 -7.39 -6.85 -19.58
CA ARG A 283 -8.37 -7.69 -20.26
C ARG A 283 -8.88 -8.78 -19.31
N HIS A 284 -10.15 -8.69 -18.94
CA HIS A 284 -10.83 -9.66 -18.09
C HIS A 284 -12.13 -10.12 -18.73
N PHE A 285 -12.44 -11.41 -18.63
CA PHE A 285 -13.67 -12.03 -19.18
C PHE A 285 -13.91 -11.69 -20.66
N GLY A 286 -12.83 -11.53 -21.44
CA GLY A 286 -12.90 -11.21 -22.87
C GLY A 286 -13.09 -9.73 -23.20
N GLU A 287 -13.22 -8.85 -22.22
CA GLU A 287 -13.42 -7.40 -22.39
C GLU A 287 -12.19 -6.62 -21.93
N GLU A 288 -11.94 -5.46 -22.56
CA GLU A 288 -11.00 -4.46 -22.07
C GLU A 288 -11.71 -3.60 -21.03
N VAL A 289 -11.13 -3.49 -19.85
CA VAL A 289 -11.71 -2.82 -18.68
C VAL A 289 -10.65 -2.04 -17.90
N VAL A 290 -11.08 -1.07 -17.13
CA VAL A 290 -10.22 -0.37 -16.15
C VAL A 290 -10.38 -1.07 -14.81
N VAL A 291 -9.38 -1.84 -14.40
CA VAL A 291 -9.35 -2.47 -13.09
C VAL A 291 -8.83 -1.47 -12.06
N HIS A 292 -9.66 -1.17 -11.06
CA HIS A 292 -9.30 -0.33 -9.93
C HIS A 292 -8.93 -1.22 -8.75
N ARG A 293 -7.76 -0.99 -8.18
CA ARG A 293 -7.28 -1.64 -6.94
C ARG A 293 -7.05 -0.59 -5.88
N LYS A 294 -7.77 -0.69 -4.79
CA LYS A 294 -7.60 0.18 -3.63
C LYS A 294 -7.31 -0.66 -2.40
N GLY A 295 -6.05 -0.67 -1.98
CA GLY A 295 -5.59 -1.60 -0.97
C GLY A 295 -5.68 -3.05 -1.45
N ALA A 296 -5.25 -3.33 -2.68
CA ALA A 296 -5.16 -4.66 -3.25
C ALA A 296 -3.97 -4.74 -4.21
N ILE A 297 -3.19 -5.81 -4.15
CA ILE A 297 -2.10 -6.08 -5.09
C ILE A 297 -2.62 -6.81 -6.33
N ARG A 298 -1.90 -6.72 -7.45
CA ARG A 298 -2.09 -7.62 -8.57
C ARG A 298 -1.47 -8.97 -8.24
N ALA A 299 -2.16 -10.06 -8.62
CA ALA A 299 -1.80 -11.43 -8.31
C ALA A 299 -2.01 -12.35 -9.53
N ARG A 300 -1.42 -11.98 -10.68
CA ARG A 300 -1.42 -12.83 -11.86
C ARG A 300 -0.68 -14.13 -11.58
N ARG A 301 -0.98 -15.18 -12.34
CA ARG A 301 -0.30 -16.46 -12.18
C ARG A 301 1.21 -16.32 -12.30
N GLY A 302 1.95 -16.75 -11.26
CA GLY A 302 3.41 -16.66 -11.18
C GLY A 302 3.96 -15.26 -10.84
N GLU A 303 3.11 -14.26 -10.62
CA GLU A 303 3.55 -12.92 -10.23
C GLU A 303 3.91 -12.87 -8.74
N SER A 304 5.10 -12.39 -8.44
CA SER A 304 5.53 -12.21 -7.05
C SER A 304 4.85 -11.00 -6.41
N GLY A 305 4.37 -11.16 -5.20
CA GLY A 305 3.74 -10.12 -4.39
C GLY A 305 4.26 -10.08 -2.95
N ILE A 306 3.90 -9.03 -2.24
CA ILE A 306 4.24 -8.84 -0.82
C ILE A 306 2.98 -8.49 -0.06
N ILE A 307 2.69 -9.24 1.01
CA ILE A 307 1.57 -8.99 1.91
C ILE A 307 2.12 -8.82 3.33
N PRO A 308 2.28 -7.57 3.80
CA PRO A 308 2.79 -7.30 5.15
C PRO A 308 1.72 -7.53 6.21
N GLY A 309 2.16 -7.97 7.38
CA GLY A 309 1.36 -7.93 8.59
C GLY A 309 1.34 -6.54 9.23
N ALA A 310 0.69 -6.44 10.38
CA ALA A 310 0.74 -5.26 11.23
C ALA A 310 2.12 -5.14 11.92
N MET A 311 2.40 -3.99 12.52
CA MET A 311 3.67 -3.69 13.21
C MET A 311 4.06 -4.79 14.21
N GLY A 312 5.17 -5.46 13.95
CA GLY A 312 5.65 -6.59 14.76
C GLY A 312 5.02 -7.94 14.42
N SER A 313 4.11 -8.03 13.44
CA SER A 313 3.58 -9.29 12.93
C SER A 313 4.40 -9.80 11.75
N ARG A 314 4.19 -11.05 11.37
CA ARG A 314 4.81 -11.65 10.17
C ARG A 314 4.37 -10.93 8.91
N SER A 315 5.22 -10.98 7.89
CA SER A 315 4.91 -10.58 6.52
C SER A 315 5.18 -11.76 5.57
N TYR A 316 4.68 -11.69 4.36
CA TYR A 316 4.79 -12.81 3.42
C TYR A 316 5.20 -12.33 2.03
N PHE A 317 6.13 -13.07 1.42
CA PHE A 317 6.22 -13.08 -0.03
C PHE A 317 5.24 -14.11 -0.55
N VAL A 318 4.51 -13.75 -1.59
CA VAL A 318 3.48 -14.60 -2.18
C VAL A 318 3.66 -14.71 -3.69
N GLU A 319 3.12 -15.77 -4.27
CA GLU A 319 2.99 -15.94 -5.71
C GLU A 319 1.50 -15.90 -6.08
N GLY A 320 1.14 -15.08 -7.05
CA GLY A 320 -0.21 -14.95 -7.56
C GLY A 320 -0.68 -16.21 -8.29
N LEU A 321 -1.93 -16.60 -8.09
CA LEU A 321 -2.56 -17.76 -8.72
C LEU A 321 -3.40 -17.40 -9.95
N GLY A 322 -3.58 -16.11 -10.24
CA GLY A 322 -4.30 -15.62 -11.42
C GLY A 322 -5.80 -15.94 -11.38
N ASN A 323 -6.43 -15.81 -10.22
CA ASN A 323 -7.86 -16.06 -10.07
C ASN A 323 -8.67 -14.97 -10.76
N PRO A 324 -9.48 -15.27 -11.81
CA PRO A 324 -10.26 -14.27 -12.53
C PRO A 324 -11.38 -13.64 -11.69
N GLU A 325 -11.85 -14.35 -10.66
CA GLU A 325 -12.95 -13.89 -9.80
C GLU A 325 -12.52 -12.73 -8.88
N SER A 326 -11.21 -12.55 -8.63
CA SER A 326 -10.66 -11.38 -7.95
C SER A 326 -10.10 -10.33 -8.93
N PHE A 327 -10.33 -10.47 -10.24
CA PHE A 327 -9.62 -9.72 -11.28
C PHE A 327 -8.10 -9.84 -11.12
N GLU A 328 -7.62 -11.07 -10.87
CA GLU A 328 -6.20 -11.37 -10.62
C GLU A 328 -5.60 -10.46 -9.53
N SER A 329 -6.28 -10.38 -8.39
CA SER A 329 -5.89 -9.51 -7.27
C SER A 329 -5.94 -10.27 -5.94
N ALA A 330 -5.22 -9.74 -4.94
CA ALA A 330 -5.16 -10.26 -3.57
C ALA A 330 -5.06 -9.11 -2.56
N SER A 331 -5.16 -9.42 -1.27
CA SER A 331 -4.97 -8.48 -0.17
C SER A 331 -3.65 -7.72 -0.27
N HIS A 332 -3.60 -6.49 0.24
CA HIS A 332 -2.37 -5.70 0.34
C HIS A 332 -1.71 -5.77 1.71
N GLY A 333 -2.37 -6.36 2.71
CA GLY A 333 -1.89 -6.43 4.07
C GLY A 333 -2.90 -7.05 5.03
N ALA A 334 -2.75 -6.79 6.33
CA ALA A 334 -3.62 -7.37 7.35
C ALA A 334 -5.05 -6.76 7.39
N GLY A 335 -5.22 -5.51 6.96
CA GLY A 335 -6.50 -4.78 7.11
C GLY A 335 -6.79 -4.38 8.56
N ARG A 336 -7.41 -3.23 8.73
CA ARG A 336 -7.77 -2.70 10.05
C ARG A 336 -9.08 -3.30 10.54
N ILE A 337 -9.24 -3.40 11.88
CA ILE A 337 -10.51 -3.76 12.54
C ILE A 337 -11.12 -2.58 13.31
N MET A 338 -10.47 -1.43 13.30
CA MET A 338 -10.94 -0.20 13.93
C MET A 338 -10.28 1.02 13.33
N SER A 339 -10.91 2.18 13.47
CA SER A 339 -10.38 3.47 13.01
C SER A 339 -9.10 3.86 13.77
N ARG A 340 -8.26 4.73 13.16
CA ARG A 340 -7.06 5.28 13.80
C ARG A 340 -7.38 5.99 15.12
N ASN A 341 -8.47 6.78 15.15
CA ASN A 341 -8.89 7.51 16.34
C ASN A 341 -9.35 6.56 17.46
N GLU A 342 -10.02 5.49 17.12
CA GLU A 342 -10.42 4.46 18.07
C GLU A 342 -9.20 3.74 18.65
N ALA A 343 -8.24 3.34 17.81
CA ALA A 343 -7.00 2.71 18.25
C ALA A 343 -6.20 3.61 19.22
N LYS A 344 -6.09 4.92 18.92
CA LYS A 344 -5.44 5.91 19.82
C LYS A 344 -6.13 6.05 21.17
N ARG A 345 -7.45 5.83 21.24
CA ARG A 345 -8.19 5.84 22.52
C ARG A 345 -8.08 4.53 23.28
N LYS A 346 -7.98 3.40 22.55
CA LYS A 346 -8.03 2.04 23.11
C LYS A 346 -6.67 1.54 23.60
N PHE A 347 -5.58 1.94 22.96
CA PHE A 347 -4.25 1.42 23.22
C PHE A 347 -3.30 2.47 23.79
N THR A 348 -2.32 2.01 24.60
CA THR A 348 -1.29 2.85 25.18
C THR A 348 0.08 2.55 24.57
N VAL A 349 1.03 3.49 24.75
CA VAL A 349 2.43 3.29 24.35
C VAL A 349 3.04 2.08 25.08
N ASP A 350 2.74 1.93 26.37
CA ASP A 350 3.32 0.85 27.17
C ASP A 350 2.87 -0.52 26.66
N GLN A 351 1.56 -0.71 26.38
CA GLN A 351 1.04 -1.94 25.80
C GLN A 351 1.74 -2.28 24.48
N MET A 352 1.91 -1.29 23.61
CA MET A 352 2.59 -1.46 22.32
C MET A 352 4.07 -1.84 22.52
N MET A 353 4.78 -1.15 23.41
CA MET A 353 6.19 -1.41 23.67
C MET A 353 6.44 -2.77 24.33
N ASP A 354 5.57 -3.19 25.25
CA ASP A 354 5.63 -4.50 25.90
C ASP A 354 5.43 -5.63 24.87
N GLU A 355 4.49 -5.47 23.92
CA GLU A 355 4.27 -6.43 22.86
C GLU A 355 5.49 -6.55 21.92
N LEU A 356 6.02 -5.41 21.47
CA LEU A 356 7.22 -5.38 20.61
C LEU A 356 8.44 -5.96 21.34
N SER A 357 8.59 -5.67 22.62
CA SER A 357 9.66 -6.25 23.45
C SER A 357 9.55 -7.76 23.56
N ARG A 358 8.35 -8.30 23.81
CA ARG A 358 8.10 -9.75 23.85
C ARG A 358 8.40 -10.44 22.52
N ARG A 359 8.23 -9.74 21.41
CA ARG A 359 8.56 -10.22 20.06
C ARG A 359 10.01 -9.96 19.65
N ASN A 360 10.82 -9.34 20.52
CA ASN A 360 12.18 -8.91 20.22
C ASN A 360 12.27 -8.00 18.97
N VAL A 361 11.32 -7.07 18.82
CA VAL A 361 11.27 -6.10 17.71
C VAL A 361 11.68 -4.73 18.21
N VAL A 362 12.69 -4.13 17.56
CA VAL A 362 13.15 -2.77 17.86
C VAL A 362 12.28 -1.74 17.13
N LEU A 363 11.73 -0.78 17.88
CA LEU A 363 10.96 0.33 17.32
C LEU A 363 11.83 1.57 17.14
N GLY A 364 11.93 2.05 15.91
CA GLY A 364 12.49 3.34 15.52
C GLY A 364 11.38 4.33 15.19
N THR A 365 11.18 5.36 15.99
CA THR A 365 10.22 6.45 15.73
C THR A 365 10.63 7.71 16.50
N PRO A 366 10.44 8.90 15.92
CA PRO A 366 10.67 10.15 16.64
C PRO A 366 9.74 10.31 17.84
N LYS A 367 8.50 9.81 17.74
CA LYS A 367 7.46 10.00 18.74
C LYS A 367 6.57 8.75 18.88
N LYS A 368 6.80 7.94 19.91
CA LYS A 368 6.07 6.69 20.16
C LYS A 368 4.54 6.88 20.18
N GLN A 369 4.05 7.96 20.76
CA GLN A 369 2.60 8.26 20.80
C GLN A 369 1.98 8.43 19.42
N ALA A 370 2.75 8.88 18.42
CA ALA A 370 2.25 9.11 17.07
C ALA A 370 1.95 7.81 16.31
N VAL A 371 2.52 6.68 16.74
CA VAL A 371 2.41 5.37 16.06
C VAL A 371 1.57 4.34 16.83
N VAL A 372 0.92 4.73 17.93
CA VAL A 372 0.07 3.83 18.74
C VAL A 372 -1.13 3.32 17.92
N ASP A 373 -1.66 4.11 17.00
CA ASP A 373 -2.74 3.68 16.10
C ASP A 373 -2.33 2.59 15.09
N GLU A 374 -1.03 2.29 14.98
CA GLU A 374 -0.48 1.21 14.16
C GLU A 374 -0.20 -0.07 14.98
N PHE A 375 -0.62 -0.10 16.26
CA PHE A 375 -0.45 -1.27 17.12
C PHE A 375 -1.13 -2.51 16.51
N THR A 376 -0.49 -3.67 16.66
CA THR A 376 -0.91 -4.95 16.07
C THR A 376 -2.39 -5.26 16.30
N HIS A 377 -2.91 -4.96 17.50
CA HIS A 377 -4.31 -5.23 17.87
C HIS A 377 -5.35 -4.29 17.20
N ALA A 378 -4.91 -3.33 16.39
CA ALA A 378 -5.80 -2.53 15.53
C ALA A 378 -6.05 -3.16 14.16
N TYR A 379 -5.48 -4.35 13.91
CA TYR A 379 -5.49 -5.05 12.63
C TYR A 379 -6.01 -6.48 12.77
N LYS A 380 -6.50 -7.05 11.66
CA LYS A 380 -6.78 -8.50 11.54
C LYS A 380 -5.48 -9.28 11.68
N LYS A 381 -5.56 -10.55 12.05
CA LYS A 381 -4.39 -11.43 12.01
C LYS A 381 -4.07 -11.76 10.56
N ILE A 382 -2.82 -11.59 10.18
CA ILE A 382 -2.40 -11.78 8.79
C ILE A 382 -2.56 -13.24 8.33
N GLU A 383 -2.41 -14.19 9.24
CA GLU A 383 -2.61 -15.60 8.97
C GLU A 383 -4.10 -15.90 8.62
N ASP A 384 -5.05 -15.23 9.29
CA ASP A 384 -6.47 -15.37 8.99
C ASP A 384 -6.81 -14.78 7.61
N VAL A 385 -6.18 -13.64 7.25
CA VAL A 385 -6.33 -13.02 5.93
C VAL A 385 -5.84 -13.98 4.84
N LEU A 386 -4.61 -14.49 4.95
CA LEU A 386 -4.03 -15.40 3.96
C LEU A 386 -4.81 -16.72 3.83
N SER A 387 -5.34 -17.26 4.94
CA SER A 387 -6.10 -18.49 4.90
C SER A 387 -7.38 -18.38 4.05
N LYS A 388 -7.97 -17.17 3.98
CA LYS A 388 -9.20 -16.88 3.22
C LYS A 388 -8.96 -16.62 1.74
N GLU A 389 -7.72 -16.36 1.33
CA GLU A 389 -7.34 -16.08 -0.05
C GLU A 389 -6.36 -17.11 -0.63
N SER A 390 -6.39 -18.34 -0.13
CA SER A 390 -5.55 -19.45 -0.61
C SER A 390 -5.79 -19.85 -2.08
N ASP A 391 -6.88 -19.37 -2.67
CA ASP A 391 -7.20 -19.47 -4.10
C ASP A 391 -6.72 -18.25 -4.93
N LEU A 392 -6.20 -17.21 -4.28
CA LEU A 392 -5.68 -15.99 -4.91
C LEU A 392 -4.16 -15.96 -4.93
N VAL A 393 -3.53 -16.38 -3.84
CA VAL A 393 -2.07 -16.38 -3.67
C VAL A 393 -1.58 -17.61 -2.92
N ALA A 394 -0.33 -18.01 -3.21
CA ALA A 394 0.40 -19.01 -2.45
C ALA A 394 1.54 -18.34 -1.67
N PRO A 395 1.63 -18.46 -0.33
CA PRO A 395 2.78 -18.00 0.44
C PRO A 395 4.06 -18.74 0.03
N VAL A 396 5.13 -17.98 -0.29
CA VAL A 396 6.43 -18.53 -0.72
C VAL A 396 7.48 -18.37 0.37
N ARG A 397 7.44 -17.25 1.10
CA ARG A 397 8.34 -16.98 2.24
C ARG A 397 7.57 -16.33 3.38
N THR A 398 7.94 -16.70 4.60
CA THR A 398 7.45 -16.06 5.84
C THR A 398 8.56 -15.19 6.42
N LEU A 399 8.27 -13.95 6.71
CA LEU A 399 9.22 -12.96 7.19
C LEU A 399 8.88 -12.54 8.62
N HIS A 400 9.89 -12.57 9.50
CA HIS A 400 9.77 -12.16 10.90
C HIS A 400 10.42 -10.80 11.12
N PRO A 401 9.71 -9.79 11.64
CA PRO A 401 10.27 -8.49 11.90
C PRO A 401 11.34 -8.53 13.00
N ILE A 402 12.42 -7.78 12.82
CA ILE A 402 13.51 -7.56 13.78
C ILE A 402 13.50 -6.12 14.25
N ALA A 403 13.26 -5.18 13.32
CA ALA A 403 13.10 -3.77 13.63
C ALA A 403 12.04 -3.16 12.72
N VAL A 404 11.33 -2.16 13.22
CA VAL A 404 10.38 -1.36 12.47
C VAL A 404 10.65 0.12 12.69
N ILE A 405 10.73 0.89 11.61
CA ILE A 405 10.90 2.35 11.62
C ILE A 405 9.61 2.97 11.07
N LYS A 406 9.05 3.94 11.83
CA LYS A 406 7.81 4.65 11.49
C LYS A 406 7.94 6.15 11.70
N GLY A 407 7.24 6.93 10.86
CA GLY A 407 7.15 8.38 10.95
C GLY A 407 5.93 8.90 11.68
#